data_a318655c180a9dd75b4c2381f195e05e
#
_entry.id   a318655c180a9dd75b4c2381f195e05e
#
_cell.length_a   1.000
_cell.length_b   1.000
_cell.length_c   1.000
_cell.angle_alpha   90.00
_cell.angle_beta   90.00
_cell.angle_gamma   90.00
#
_symmetry.space_group_name_H-M   'P 1'
#
loop_
_entity.id
_entity.type
_entity.pdbx_description
1 polymer ?
#
loop_
_entity_poly.entity_id
_entity_poly.type
_entity_poly.pdbx_seq_one_letter_code
_entity_poly.pdbx_strand_id
1 'polypeptide(L)'
;MDETTSVSRRDVLRLGAVLGGALVAGALVGCSDDDGEGEARPASTAKQVNLKDSAPPVVDRVAVWSVVDNSHDIFLKSATVGEPAVKCEIQRNGLGLGERLKTEQLRTEFGLGFHLESSRGGETRNYLLDYGLSQAAGLDNMAFLKIDPSKVDALILSHGHYDHFGGLVPLLTKHREKMRDDLTLYVGGEDTFCYRWWPLPPGAPENQRQTFGVLDRRDLEKANVKVVMAGQPMVIGDHAFTTGAIARSGFETVQPSAQIELGERDGAGCDPSHFTPAEQAGKIVPDQFWFEHATCFNIKDRGLVVISSCGHAGIVNTVKAAQAASGIDKVHAVIGGFHLAPSPEPYIVQTVDALKAINPDYLVPMHCSGRAFTRLADAAMPGKVLPPSTGTRFIFGA
;
A
#
# COMPACT_ATOMS: atom_id res chain seq x y z
N MET A 1 48.61 22.35 -22.00
CA MET A 1 48.00 22.21 -23.32
C MET A 1 47.19 20.95 -23.28
N ASP A 2 45.92 21.15 -23.02
CA ASP A 2 44.93 20.14 -22.76
C ASP A 2 44.08 19.96 -24.02
N GLU A 3 43.97 18.77 -24.54
CA GLU A 3 42.99 18.43 -25.54
C GLU A 3 42.02 17.40 -24.96
N THR A 4 40.88 17.87 -24.56
CA THR A 4 39.71 17.04 -24.20
C THR A 4 38.92 16.70 -25.45
N THR A 5 39.00 15.45 -25.88
CA THR A 5 38.18 14.90 -26.98
C THR A 5 36.81 14.50 -26.45
N SER A 6 35.78 15.23 -26.87
CA SER A 6 34.37 14.90 -26.63
C SER A 6 33.87 13.84 -27.62
N VAL A 7 33.42 12.70 -27.14
CA VAL A 7 32.80 11.65 -27.95
C VAL A 7 31.30 11.97 -28.14
N SER A 8 30.90 12.10 -29.40
CA SER A 8 29.51 12.37 -29.81
C SER A 8 28.61 11.12 -29.73
N ARG A 9 27.37 11.30 -29.31
CA ARG A 9 26.32 10.27 -29.20
C ARG A 9 25.88 9.58 -30.52
N ARG A 10 26.57 9.81 -31.65
CA ARG A 10 26.16 9.27 -32.96
C ARG A 10 26.91 8.02 -33.43
N ASP A 11 27.92 7.54 -32.71
CA ASP A 11 28.81 6.47 -33.20
C ASP A 11 28.52 5.06 -32.66
N VAL A 12 27.40 4.82 -31.97
CA VAL A 12 27.06 3.50 -31.39
C VAL A 12 26.03 2.69 -32.20
N LEU A 13 25.63 3.14 -33.38
CA LEU A 13 24.62 2.44 -34.18
C LEU A 13 25.15 2.00 -35.53
N ARG A 14 26.14 1.10 -35.59
CA ARG A 14 26.43 0.25 -36.78
C ARG A 14 27.42 -0.86 -36.41
N LEU A 15 26.89 -2.05 -36.09
CA LEU A 15 27.51 -3.34 -36.41
C LEU A 15 26.62 -4.49 -35.88
N GLY A 16 26.18 -5.33 -36.81
CA GLY A 16 25.68 -6.64 -36.42
C GLY A 16 24.44 -7.14 -37.16
N ALA A 17 24.54 -7.35 -38.44
CA ALA A 17 23.67 -8.29 -39.14
C ALA A 17 24.56 -9.35 -39.78
N VAL A 18 24.10 -10.59 -39.75
CA VAL A 18 24.32 -11.73 -40.63
C VAL A 18 24.78 -13.02 -39.93
N LEU A 19 24.04 -14.07 -40.28
CA LEU A 19 24.20 -15.52 -40.16
C LEU A 19 23.37 -16.16 -39.02
N GLY A 20 22.47 -17.11 -39.22
CA GLY A 20 22.22 -18.03 -40.33
C GLY A 20 21.46 -19.22 -39.67
N GLY A 21 20.39 -19.68 -40.27
CA GLY A 21 19.45 -20.65 -39.70
C GLY A 21 20.01 -22.08 -39.56
N ALA A 22 19.44 -22.80 -38.62
CA ALA A 22 19.32 -24.25 -38.64
C ALA A 22 18.02 -24.66 -37.91
N LEU A 23 17.11 -25.23 -38.69
CA LEU A 23 15.90 -25.90 -38.19
C LEU A 23 16.30 -27.24 -37.56
N VAL A 24 15.93 -27.43 -36.32
CA VAL A 24 15.81 -28.77 -35.70
C VAL A 24 14.40 -28.96 -35.22
N ALA A 25 13.68 -29.87 -35.84
CA ALA A 25 12.36 -30.34 -35.43
C ALA A 25 12.55 -31.24 -34.21
N GLY A 26 12.04 -30.82 -33.08
CA GLY A 26 11.95 -31.62 -31.88
C GLY A 26 10.47 -31.78 -31.47
N ALA A 27 10.06 -33.03 -31.25
CA ALA A 27 8.70 -33.46 -30.98
C ALA A 27 8.08 -32.78 -29.76
N LEU A 28 6.88 -32.25 -29.93
CA LEU A 28 6.00 -31.75 -28.88
C LEU A 28 5.40 -32.95 -28.16
N VAL A 29 5.81 -33.16 -26.91
CA VAL A 29 5.05 -33.94 -25.94
C VAL A 29 4.07 -32.94 -25.30
N GLY A 30 2.79 -33.09 -25.60
CA GLY A 30 1.73 -32.28 -25.05
C GLY A 30 1.57 -32.57 -23.56
N CYS A 31 1.81 -31.58 -22.72
CA CYS A 31 1.23 -31.52 -21.39
C CYS A 31 -0.14 -30.86 -21.56
N SER A 32 -1.20 -31.58 -21.25
CA SER A 32 -2.54 -31.08 -21.12
C SER A 32 -2.59 -30.12 -19.93
N ASP A 33 -2.68 -28.82 -20.21
CA ASP A 33 -3.07 -27.83 -19.22
C ASP A 33 -4.57 -28.07 -18.94
N ASP A 34 -4.86 -28.48 -17.72
CA ASP A 34 -6.21 -28.59 -17.18
C ASP A 34 -6.67 -27.14 -16.84
N ASP A 35 -7.17 -26.45 -17.88
CA ASP A 35 -7.87 -25.17 -17.74
C ASP A 35 -9.22 -25.42 -17.05
N GLY A 36 -9.18 -25.58 -15.74
CA GLY A 36 -10.38 -25.53 -14.92
C GLY A 36 -11.02 -24.17 -15.09
N GLU A 37 -12.12 -24.11 -15.83
CA GLU A 37 -13.03 -22.97 -15.89
C GLU A 37 -13.44 -22.63 -14.45
N GLY A 38 -12.83 -21.56 -13.91
CA GLY A 38 -13.17 -21.03 -12.60
C GLY A 38 -14.58 -20.47 -12.66
N GLU A 39 -15.53 -21.17 -12.05
CA GLU A 39 -16.88 -20.65 -11.82
C GLU A 39 -16.78 -19.26 -11.18
N ALA A 40 -17.44 -18.26 -11.78
CA ALA A 40 -17.54 -16.92 -11.26
C ALA A 40 -18.11 -16.98 -9.83
N ARG A 41 -17.34 -16.48 -8.87
CA ARG A 41 -17.78 -16.43 -7.46
C ARG A 41 -19.05 -15.60 -7.36
N PRO A 42 -20.10 -16.07 -6.66
CA PRO A 42 -21.32 -15.28 -6.49
C PRO A 42 -21.02 -13.92 -5.86
N ALA A 43 -21.71 -12.89 -6.33
CA ALA A 43 -21.59 -11.53 -5.80
C ALA A 43 -21.84 -11.53 -4.29
N SER A 44 -20.92 -10.95 -3.52
CA SER A 44 -21.15 -10.73 -2.09
C SER A 44 -22.24 -9.68 -1.93
N THR A 45 -23.34 -10.04 -1.32
CA THR A 45 -24.42 -9.12 -0.92
C THR A 45 -24.06 -8.36 0.36
N ALA A 46 -22.76 -8.24 0.69
CA ALA A 46 -22.28 -7.60 1.89
C ALA A 46 -22.82 -6.16 1.98
N LYS A 47 -23.75 -5.93 2.88
CA LYS A 47 -24.20 -4.58 3.24
C LYS A 47 -23.02 -3.84 3.85
N GLN A 48 -22.84 -2.56 3.47
CA GLN A 48 -21.93 -1.68 4.19
C GLN A 48 -22.40 -1.61 5.66
N VAL A 49 -21.60 -2.20 6.55
CA VAL A 49 -21.91 -2.20 7.99
C VAL A 49 -21.06 -1.12 8.63
N ASN A 50 -21.74 -0.10 9.18
CA ASN A 50 -21.08 0.93 9.97
C ASN A 50 -20.71 0.36 11.34
N LEU A 51 -19.45 0.50 11.76
CA LEU A 51 -18.98 0.03 13.06
C LEU A 51 -19.61 0.75 14.27
N LYS A 52 -20.29 1.88 14.06
CA LYS A 52 -21.09 2.52 15.12
C LYS A 52 -22.24 1.63 15.62
N ASP A 53 -22.68 0.70 14.77
CA ASP A 53 -23.87 -0.14 15.04
C ASP A 53 -23.51 -1.62 15.26
N SER A 54 -22.21 -1.99 15.13
CA SER A 54 -21.78 -3.37 15.28
C SER A 54 -20.32 -3.48 15.72
N ALA A 55 -19.98 -4.55 16.44
CA ALA A 55 -18.59 -4.87 16.76
C ALA A 55 -17.79 -5.20 15.48
N PRO A 56 -16.47 -4.91 15.44
CA PRO A 56 -15.62 -5.27 14.33
C PRO A 56 -15.56 -6.80 14.16
N PRO A 57 -15.49 -7.29 12.91
CA PRO A 57 -15.39 -8.72 12.67
C PRO A 57 -14.14 -9.30 13.34
N VAL A 58 -14.29 -10.46 13.98
CA VAL A 58 -13.17 -11.23 14.53
C VAL A 58 -12.72 -12.21 13.48
N VAL A 59 -11.42 -12.26 13.20
CA VAL A 59 -10.80 -13.20 12.28
C VAL A 59 -9.81 -14.11 13.02
N ASP A 60 -9.65 -15.34 12.52
CA ASP A 60 -8.71 -16.29 13.12
C ASP A 60 -7.27 -15.92 12.79
N ARG A 61 -7.05 -15.40 11.55
CA ARG A 61 -5.73 -15.09 11.01
C ARG A 61 -5.81 -13.96 9.99
N VAL A 62 -4.75 -13.16 9.92
CA VAL A 62 -4.45 -12.30 8.77
C VAL A 62 -3.00 -12.48 8.33
N ALA A 63 -2.78 -12.61 7.03
CA ALA A 63 -1.48 -12.54 6.42
C ALA A 63 -1.35 -11.24 5.64
N VAL A 64 -0.38 -10.42 5.99
CA VAL A 64 -0.06 -9.14 5.34
C VAL A 64 1.18 -9.35 4.48
N TRP A 65 1.01 -9.33 3.18
CA TRP A 65 2.09 -9.55 2.23
C TRP A 65 2.56 -8.22 1.63
N SER A 66 3.82 -7.86 1.89
CA SER A 66 4.48 -6.71 1.29
C SER A 66 4.73 -6.97 -0.20
N VAL A 67 3.87 -6.45 -1.07
CA VAL A 67 4.00 -6.58 -2.52
C VAL A 67 4.96 -5.55 -3.07
N VAL A 68 4.86 -4.31 -2.59
CA VAL A 68 5.75 -3.19 -2.94
C VAL A 68 6.22 -2.52 -1.67
N ASP A 69 7.53 -2.29 -1.54
CA ASP A 69 8.18 -1.51 -0.49
C ASP A 69 9.54 -1.00 -1.00
N ASN A 70 10.18 -0.13 -0.24
CA ASN A 70 11.43 0.55 -0.60
C ASN A 70 12.66 -0.37 -0.65
N SER A 71 12.59 -1.57 -0.06
CA SER A 71 13.75 -2.44 0.08
C SER A 71 13.43 -3.91 -0.08
N HIS A 72 14.42 -4.68 -0.55
CA HIS A 72 14.40 -6.14 -0.57
C HIS A 72 15.71 -6.69 -0.03
N ASP A 73 15.63 -7.41 1.08
CA ASP A 73 16.79 -8.09 1.70
C ASP A 73 16.79 -9.58 1.34
N ILE A 74 17.69 -9.95 0.45
CA ILE A 74 17.83 -11.34 -0.02
C ILE A 74 18.38 -12.29 1.05
N PHE A 75 18.97 -11.78 2.13
CA PHE A 75 19.53 -12.55 3.23
C PHE A 75 18.57 -12.73 4.41
N LEU A 76 17.48 -11.98 4.43
CA LEU A 76 16.45 -12.11 5.46
C LEU A 76 15.86 -13.53 5.43
N LYS A 77 15.75 -14.17 6.60
CA LYS A 77 15.27 -15.56 6.71
C LYS A 77 13.85 -15.61 7.25
N SER A 78 13.07 -16.55 6.71
CA SER A 78 11.77 -16.87 7.31
C SER A 78 11.96 -17.35 8.74
N ALA A 79 11.13 -16.87 9.65
CA ALA A 79 11.19 -17.17 11.07
C ALA A 79 9.79 -17.09 11.70
N THR A 80 9.63 -17.77 12.83
CA THR A 80 8.53 -17.47 13.77
C THR A 80 9.16 -16.76 14.96
N VAL A 81 8.61 -15.61 15.31
CA VAL A 81 9.21 -14.71 16.31
C VAL A 81 8.22 -14.36 17.42
N GLY A 82 8.73 -14.22 18.61
CA GLY A 82 8.08 -13.65 19.79
C GLY A 82 6.93 -14.45 20.39
N GLU A 83 6.35 -13.84 21.42
CA GLU A 83 5.12 -14.28 22.09
C GLU A 83 4.23 -13.05 22.31
N PRO A 84 3.03 -13.02 21.72
CA PRO A 84 2.40 -14.04 20.88
C PRO A 84 3.08 -14.18 19.51
N ALA A 85 3.21 -15.42 19.00
CA ALA A 85 4.00 -15.73 17.83
C ALA A 85 3.49 -15.06 16.54
N VAL A 86 4.43 -14.50 15.76
CA VAL A 86 4.22 -14.02 14.39
C VAL A 86 5.11 -14.79 13.44
N LYS A 87 4.53 -15.32 12.38
CA LYS A 87 5.29 -16.02 11.34
C LYS A 87 5.64 -15.06 10.21
N CYS A 88 6.94 -14.88 9.98
CA CYS A 88 7.49 -14.10 8.89
C CYS A 88 7.96 -15.05 7.79
N GLU A 89 7.25 -15.09 6.68
CA GLU A 89 7.63 -15.86 5.49
C GLU A 89 8.26 -14.93 4.47
N ILE A 90 9.48 -15.25 4.04
CA ILE A 90 10.25 -14.42 3.13
C ILE A 90 10.28 -15.07 1.75
N GLN A 91 9.73 -14.38 0.75
CA GLN A 91 9.99 -14.71 -0.65
C GLN A 91 11.21 -13.93 -1.12
N ARG A 92 12.15 -14.61 -1.74
CA ARG A 92 13.40 -14.05 -2.19
C ARG A 92 13.59 -14.25 -3.68
N ASN A 93 14.25 -13.30 -4.30
CA ASN A 93 14.86 -13.55 -5.58
C ASN A 93 15.79 -14.76 -5.44
N GLY A 94 15.63 -15.76 -6.29
CA GLY A 94 16.48 -16.94 -6.25
C GLY A 94 17.94 -16.54 -6.41
N LEU A 95 18.83 -17.03 -5.57
CA LEU A 95 20.28 -16.96 -5.76
C LEU A 95 20.75 -17.95 -6.85
N GLY A 96 19.82 -18.60 -7.53
CA GLY A 96 20.10 -19.54 -8.61
C GLY A 96 20.80 -18.83 -9.80
N LEU A 97 21.89 -19.39 -10.26
CA LEU A 97 22.56 -18.95 -11.48
C LEU A 97 21.71 -19.41 -12.68
N GLY A 98 21.22 -18.48 -13.49
CA GLY A 98 20.48 -18.83 -14.70
C GLY A 98 19.59 -17.72 -15.23
N GLU A 99 18.88 -17.99 -16.31
CA GLU A 99 18.01 -17.03 -17.03
C GLU A 99 16.88 -16.46 -16.13
N ARG A 100 16.38 -17.23 -15.15
CA ARG A 100 15.35 -16.78 -14.19
C ARG A 100 15.77 -15.56 -13.38
N LEU A 101 17.04 -15.43 -13.04
CA LEU A 101 17.56 -14.23 -12.36
C LEU A 101 17.44 -12.96 -13.20
N LYS A 102 17.32 -13.10 -14.50
CA LYS A 102 17.22 -11.95 -15.42
C LYS A 102 15.78 -11.50 -15.62
N THR A 103 14.80 -12.38 -15.40
CA THR A 103 13.41 -12.16 -15.80
C THR A 103 12.41 -12.19 -14.65
N GLU A 104 12.74 -12.86 -13.54
CA GLU A 104 11.81 -13.06 -12.41
C GLU A 104 12.45 -12.53 -11.12
N GLN A 105 12.31 -11.24 -10.86
CA GLN A 105 12.85 -10.61 -9.66
C GLN A 105 11.80 -9.72 -9.00
N LEU A 106 11.77 -9.75 -7.67
CA LEU A 106 11.07 -8.75 -6.89
C LEU A 106 11.70 -7.38 -7.13
N ARG A 107 10.87 -6.41 -7.40
CA ARG A 107 11.25 -5.01 -7.60
C ARG A 107 10.96 -4.20 -6.37
N THR A 108 11.78 -3.22 -6.09
CA THR A 108 11.59 -2.23 -5.03
C THR A 108 11.45 -0.85 -5.64
N GLU A 109 10.64 -0.02 -5.01
CA GLU A 109 10.48 1.39 -5.40
C GLU A 109 10.04 2.21 -4.20
N PHE A 110 10.12 3.53 -4.28
CA PHE A 110 9.51 4.39 -3.29
C PHE A 110 8.00 4.38 -3.47
N GLY A 111 7.35 3.42 -2.86
CA GLY A 111 5.92 3.17 -2.90
C GLY A 111 5.54 2.03 -1.97
N LEU A 112 4.27 1.88 -1.70
CA LEU A 112 3.76 0.82 -0.83
C LEU A 112 2.57 0.11 -1.48
N GLY A 113 2.51 -1.21 -1.30
CA GLY A 113 1.39 -2.03 -1.73
C GLY A 113 1.36 -3.36 -1.01
N PHE A 114 0.16 -3.78 -0.63
CA PHE A 114 -0.07 -5.01 0.12
C PHE A 114 -1.10 -5.91 -0.54
N HIS A 115 -0.87 -7.22 -0.41
CA HIS A 115 -1.92 -8.22 -0.48
C HIS A 115 -2.24 -8.71 0.92
N LEU A 116 -3.52 -8.64 1.30
CA LEU A 116 -4.02 -9.04 2.61
C LEU A 116 -4.90 -10.27 2.42
N GLU A 117 -4.58 -11.35 3.15
CA GLU A 117 -5.38 -12.57 3.18
C GLU A 117 -5.84 -12.81 4.61
N SER A 118 -7.13 -12.85 4.85
CA SER A 118 -7.70 -13.13 6.17
C SER A 118 -8.57 -14.39 6.15
N SER A 119 -8.60 -15.11 7.27
CA SER A 119 -9.46 -16.29 7.43
C SER A 119 -10.29 -16.23 8.70
N ARG A 120 -11.52 -16.75 8.61
CA ARG A 120 -12.48 -16.87 9.72
C ARG A 120 -13.37 -18.08 9.49
N GLY A 121 -13.32 -19.06 10.38
CA GLY A 121 -14.19 -20.25 10.30
C GLY A 121 -14.10 -21.03 8.99
N GLY A 122 -12.93 -21.04 8.32
CA GLY A 122 -12.72 -21.67 7.02
C GLY A 122 -12.97 -20.77 5.80
N GLU A 123 -13.62 -19.61 5.98
CA GLU A 123 -13.73 -18.61 4.92
C GLU A 123 -12.44 -17.82 4.76
N THR A 124 -12.08 -17.47 3.53
CA THR A 124 -10.93 -16.62 3.20
C THR A 124 -11.40 -15.39 2.45
N ARG A 125 -10.82 -14.23 2.78
CA ARG A 125 -10.99 -12.97 2.05
C ARG A 125 -9.63 -12.42 1.66
N ASN A 126 -9.59 -11.84 0.45
CA ASN A 126 -8.38 -11.26 -0.13
C ASN A 126 -8.61 -9.81 -0.50
N TYR A 127 -7.67 -8.95 -0.12
CA TYR A 127 -7.72 -7.52 -0.40
C TYR A 127 -6.41 -7.07 -1.04
N LEU A 128 -6.47 -6.07 -1.90
CA LEU A 128 -5.30 -5.29 -2.27
C LEU A 128 -5.43 -3.93 -1.59
N LEU A 129 -4.42 -3.56 -0.82
CA LEU A 129 -4.31 -2.27 -0.16
C LEU A 129 -3.10 -1.56 -0.72
N ASP A 130 -3.34 -0.44 -1.38
CA ASP A 130 -2.36 0.34 -2.12
C ASP A 130 -1.63 -0.46 -3.23
N TYR A 131 -0.99 0.24 -4.16
CA TYR A 131 -0.60 -0.36 -5.46
C TYR A 131 0.81 0.06 -5.89
N GLY A 132 1.57 0.74 -5.03
CA GLY A 132 2.90 1.25 -5.35
C GLY A 132 2.89 2.45 -6.30
N LEU A 133 4.09 2.82 -6.74
CA LEU A 133 4.35 3.96 -7.62
C LEU A 133 4.21 3.58 -9.08
N SER A 134 4.70 2.40 -9.48
CA SER A 134 4.80 2.01 -10.87
C SER A 134 4.07 0.71 -11.19
N GLN A 135 3.60 0.63 -12.43
CA GLN A 135 3.07 -0.60 -12.99
C GLN A 135 4.05 -1.77 -12.85
N ALA A 136 5.34 -1.51 -13.09
CA ALA A 136 6.34 -2.56 -13.14
C ALA A 136 6.52 -3.25 -11.78
N ALA A 137 6.64 -2.48 -10.69
CA ALA A 137 6.82 -3.10 -9.37
C ALA A 137 5.55 -3.84 -8.93
N GLY A 138 4.38 -3.21 -9.00
CA GLY A 138 3.12 -3.82 -8.56
C GLY A 138 2.82 -5.12 -9.30
N LEU A 139 2.74 -5.09 -10.64
CA LEU A 139 2.31 -6.23 -11.43
C LEU A 139 3.36 -7.35 -11.50
N ASP A 140 4.66 -7.01 -11.64
CA ASP A 140 5.72 -8.02 -11.70
C ASP A 140 5.86 -8.74 -10.35
N ASN A 141 5.75 -8.00 -9.23
CA ASN A 141 5.80 -8.59 -7.89
C ASN A 141 4.57 -9.46 -7.61
N MET A 142 3.36 -9.03 -7.99
CA MET A 142 2.17 -9.87 -7.87
C MET A 142 2.32 -11.19 -8.63
N ALA A 143 2.82 -11.15 -9.86
CA ALA A 143 3.07 -12.34 -10.66
C ALA A 143 4.14 -13.24 -10.02
N PHE A 144 5.25 -12.67 -9.56
CA PHE A 144 6.32 -13.39 -8.86
C PHE A 144 5.82 -14.08 -7.59
N LEU A 145 5.01 -13.37 -6.80
CA LEU A 145 4.43 -13.85 -5.54
C LEU A 145 3.24 -14.79 -5.76
N LYS A 146 2.82 -14.98 -7.02
CA LYS A 146 1.66 -15.81 -7.42
C LYS A 146 0.35 -15.33 -6.77
N ILE A 147 0.21 -14.02 -6.62
CA ILE A 147 -1.04 -13.42 -6.15
C ILE A 147 -2.03 -13.45 -7.31
N ASP A 148 -3.14 -14.14 -7.10
CA ASP A 148 -4.19 -14.33 -8.10
C ASP A 148 -5.22 -13.19 -8.04
N PRO A 149 -5.27 -12.31 -9.05
CA PRO A 149 -6.24 -11.21 -9.07
C PRO A 149 -7.71 -11.65 -9.05
N SER A 150 -8.00 -12.86 -9.53
CA SER A 150 -9.38 -13.40 -9.54
C SER A 150 -9.94 -13.65 -8.15
N LYS A 151 -9.07 -13.79 -7.15
CA LYS A 151 -9.43 -14.04 -5.76
C LYS A 151 -9.61 -12.76 -4.93
N VAL A 152 -9.36 -11.59 -5.50
CA VAL A 152 -9.47 -10.31 -4.80
C VAL A 152 -10.93 -9.98 -4.54
N ASP A 153 -11.28 -9.83 -3.27
CA ASP A 153 -12.64 -9.51 -2.83
C ASP A 153 -12.91 -8.01 -2.81
N ALA A 154 -11.91 -7.19 -2.49
CA ALA A 154 -12.03 -5.74 -2.49
C ALA A 154 -10.66 -5.05 -2.71
N LEU A 155 -10.74 -3.83 -3.22
CA LEU A 155 -9.64 -2.89 -3.37
C LEU A 155 -9.72 -1.81 -2.29
N ILE A 156 -8.58 -1.40 -1.75
CA ILE A 156 -8.51 -0.35 -0.73
C ILE A 156 -7.40 0.62 -1.15
N LEU A 157 -7.65 1.91 -1.03
CA LEU A 157 -6.64 2.96 -1.21
C LEU A 157 -6.64 3.86 0.03
N SER A 158 -5.53 3.90 0.72
CA SER A 158 -5.37 4.59 2.00
C SER A 158 -5.48 6.11 1.89
N HIS A 159 -4.91 6.69 0.83
CA HIS A 159 -4.92 8.12 0.52
C HIS A 159 -4.48 8.34 -0.95
N GLY A 160 -4.59 9.56 -1.44
CA GLY A 160 -4.41 9.87 -2.86
C GLY A 160 -2.99 10.26 -3.27
N HIS A 161 -1.92 9.74 -2.67
CA HIS A 161 -0.56 9.91 -3.16
C HIS A 161 -0.22 8.91 -4.27
N TYR A 162 0.55 9.36 -5.25
CA TYR A 162 0.85 8.58 -6.45
C TYR A 162 1.60 7.28 -6.15
N ASP A 163 2.49 7.31 -5.17
CA ASP A 163 3.25 6.14 -4.72
C ASP A 163 2.42 5.08 -3.97
N HIS A 164 1.11 5.32 -3.85
CA HIS A 164 0.11 4.38 -3.34
C HIS A 164 -0.94 3.98 -4.40
N PHE A 165 -1.24 4.83 -5.38
CA PHE A 165 -2.22 4.49 -6.41
C PHE A 165 -1.64 4.28 -7.82
N GLY A 166 -0.36 4.56 -8.07
CA GLY A 166 0.22 4.55 -9.41
C GLY A 166 0.08 3.23 -10.16
N GLY A 167 0.09 2.10 -9.45
CA GLY A 167 -0.15 0.77 -10.00
C GLY A 167 -1.62 0.37 -10.17
N LEU A 168 -2.60 1.14 -9.65
CA LEU A 168 -4.01 0.75 -9.64
C LEU A 168 -4.62 0.67 -11.04
N VAL A 169 -4.54 1.72 -11.83
CA VAL A 169 -5.11 1.74 -13.19
C VAL A 169 -4.43 0.70 -14.09
N PRO A 170 -3.11 0.54 -14.09
CA PRO A 170 -2.44 -0.58 -14.76
C PRO A 170 -2.92 -1.97 -14.31
N LEU A 171 -3.14 -2.19 -13.01
CA LEU A 171 -3.69 -3.43 -12.48
C LEU A 171 -5.07 -3.72 -13.08
N LEU A 172 -5.96 -2.73 -13.05
CA LEU A 172 -7.31 -2.85 -13.61
C LEU A 172 -7.26 -3.09 -15.13
N THR A 173 -6.43 -2.35 -15.85
CA THR A 173 -6.26 -2.54 -17.30
C THR A 173 -5.87 -3.97 -17.65
N LYS A 174 -5.00 -4.58 -16.85
CA LYS A 174 -4.45 -5.92 -17.15
C LYS A 174 -5.34 -7.06 -16.65
N HIS A 175 -6.03 -6.88 -15.54
CA HIS A 175 -6.64 -8.00 -14.82
C HIS A 175 -8.13 -7.85 -14.53
N ARG A 176 -8.76 -6.72 -14.89
CA ARG A 176 -10.18 -6.45 -14.55
C ARG A 176 -11.13 -7.55 -14.97
N GLU A 177 -10.93 -8.12 -16.14
CA GLU A 177 -11.79 -9.19 -16.68
C GLU A 177 -11.75 -10.49 -15.85
N LYS A 178 -10.66 -10.69 -15.08
CA LYS A 178 -10.51 -11.86 -14.19
C LYS A 178 -11.04 -11.62 -12.78
N MET A 179 -11.31 -10.36 -12.44
CA MET A 179 -11.82 -9.98 -11.12
C MET A 179 -13.34 -10.08 -11.11
N ARG A 180 -13.91 -10.11 -9.90
CA ARG A 180 -15.36 -10.14 -9.69
C ARG A 180 -16.06 -8.93 -10.30
N ASP A 181 -17.29 -9.10 -10.77
CA ASP A 181 -18.05 -8.05 -11.45
C ASP A 181 -18.40 -6.88 -10.53
N ASP A 182 -18.72 -7.15 -9.26
CA ASP A 182 -19.07 -6.17 -8.22
C ASP A 182 -17.86 -5.60 -7.46
N LEU A 183 -16.69 -5.57 -8.11
CA LEU A 183 -15.45 -5.08 -7.51
C LEU A 183 -15.60 -3.67 -6.96
N THR A 184 -15.23 -3.50 -5.72
CA THR A 184 -15.36 -2.23 -4.99
C THR A 184 -13.99 -1.73 -4.54
N LEU A 185 -13.71 -0.45 -4.81
CA LEU A 185 -12.58 0.30 -4.27
C LEU A 185 -13.07 1.16 -3.09
N TYR A 186 -12.49 0.93 -1.92
CA TYR A 186 -12.72 1.74 -0.73
C TYR A 186 -11.64 2.81 -0.63
N VAL A 187 -12.06 4.07 -0.53
CA VAL A 187 -11.20 5.24 -0.37
C VAL A 187 -11.65 6.05 0.84
N GLY A 188 -10.75 6.80 1.49
CA GLY A 188 -11.12 7.55 2.68
C GLY A 188 -12.17 8.63 2.40
N GLY A 189 -11.95 9.44 1.38
CA GLY A 189 -12.89 10.51 1.02
C GLY A 189 -12.49 11.21 -0.27
N GLU A 190 -13.09 12.38 -0.46
CA GLU A 190 -13.00 13.16 -1.69
C GLU A 190 -11.58 13.64 -2.01
N ASP A 191 -10.77 13.93 -1.01
CA ASP A 191 -9.37 14.36 -1.18
C ASP A 191 -8.48 13.33 -1.89
N THR A 192 -8.90 12.05 -1.90
CA THR A 192 -8.22 10.99 -2.67
C THR A 192 -8.11 11.33 -4.16
N PHE A 193 -9.07 12.07 -4.70
CA PHE A 193 -9.19 12.40 -6.13
C PHE A 193 -8.67 13.78 -6.49
N CYS A 194 -8.22 14.58 -5.52
CA CYS A 194 -7.67 15.90 -5.80
C CYS A 194 -6.29 15.80 -6.48
N TYR A 195 -5.97 16.77 -7.33
CA TYR A 195 -4.61 16.95 -7.83
C TYR A 195 -3.66 17.21 -6.68
N ARG A 196 -2.49 16.60 -6.72
CA ARG A 196 -1.40 16.84 -5.77
C ARG A 196 -0.20 17.44 -6.47
N TRP A 197 0.44 18.37 -5.76
CA TRP A 197 1.54 19.16 -6.25
C TRP A 197 2.70 19.13 -5.26
N TRP A 198 3.91 19.11 -5.77
CA TRP A 198 5.06 19.40 -4.94
C TRP A 198 5.00 20.83 -4.45
N PRO A 199 5.39 21.10 -3.17
CA PRO A 199 5.51 22.46 -2.68
C PRO A 199 6.43 23.28 -3.59
N LEU A 200 5.97 24.44 -4.00
CA LEU A 200 6.78 25.34 -4.82
C LEU A 200 7.87 25.99 -3.92
N PRO A 201 9.15 25.98 -4.33
CA PRO A 201 10.18 26.67 -3.58
C PRO A 201 9.87 28.16 -3.41
N PRO A 202 10.22 28.77 -2.27
CA PRO A 202 9.97 30.21 -2.06
C PRO A 202 10.54 31.06 -3.20
N GLY A 203 9.68 31.90 -3.79
CA GLY A 203 10.05 32.80 -4.91
C GLY A 203 10.10 32.14 -6.29
N ALA A 204 9.86 30.83 -6.41
CA ALA A 204 9.77 30.19 -7.72
C ALA A 204 8.46 30.56 -8.42
N PRO A 205 8.49 30.76 -9.75
CA PRO A 205 7.29 31.08 -10.52
C PRO A 205 6.33 29.90 -10.63
N GLU A 206 5.03 30.13 -10.65
CA GLU A 206 3.97 29.11 -10.68
C GLU A 206 4.10 28.11 -11.84
N ASN A 207 4.65 28.51 -12.98
CA ASN A 207 4.86 27.61 -14.12
C ASN A 207 5.93 26.54 -13.89
N GLN A 208 6.65 26.59 -12.78
CA GLN A 208 7.61 25.54 -12.34
C GLN A 208 6.97 24.51 -11.39
N ARG A 209 5.70 24.69 -11.02
CA ARG A 209 4.98 23.76 -10.17
C ARG A 209 4.88 22.39 -10.85
N GLN A 210 5.26 21.36 -10.12
CA GLN A 210 5.22 19.97 -10.60
C GLN A 210 4.13 19.20 -9.88
N THR A 211 3.28 18.52 -10.65
CA THR A 211 2.30 17.60 -10.10
C THR A 211 2.93 16.23 -9.88
N PHE A 212 2.50 15.53 -8.85
CA PHE A 212 2.76 14.10 -8.70
C PHE A 212 1.50 13.24 -8.79
N GLY A 213 0.50 13.76 -9.51
CA GLY A 213 -0.58 12.95 -10.03
C GLY A 213 -1.94 13.25 -9.44
N VAL A 214 -2.91 12.56 -10.03
CA VAL A 214 -4.33 12.54 -9.68
C VAL A 214 -4.87 11.16 -10.04
N LEU A 215 -5.68 10.57 -9.19
CA LEU A 215 -6.47 9.39 -9.54
C LEU A 215 -7.72 9.86 -10.30
N ASP A 216 -7.81 9.52 -11.57
CA ASP A 216 -8.94 9.89 -12.41
C ASP A 216 -10.10 8.92 -12.22
N ARG A 217 -11.26 9.41 -11.77
CA ARG A 217 -12.48 8.59 -11.60
C ARG A 217 -12.94 7.93 -12.88
N ARG A 218 -12.72 8.60 -14.03
CA ARG A 218 -13.10 8.06 -15.35
C ARG A 218 -12.39 6.75 -15.66
N ASP A 219 -11.20 6.53 -15.15
CA ASP A 219 -10.50 5.25 -15.34
C ASP A 219 -11.10 4.13 -14.48
N LEU A 220 -11.60 4.47 -13.28
CA LEU A 220 -12.33 3.54 -12.43
C LEU A 220 -13.71 3.18 -13.03
N GLU A 221 -14.41 4.18 -13.57
CA GLU A 221 -15.69 4.00 -14.28
C GLU A 221 -15.53 3.11 -15.51
N LYS A 222 -14.53 3.36 -16.37
CA LYS A 222 -14.20 2.52 -17.52
C LYS A 222 -13.90 1.07 -17.11
N ALA A 223 -13.27 0.88 -15.96
CA ALA A 223 -13.00 -0.43 -15.41
C ALA A 223 -14.20 -1.03 -14.68
N ASN A 224 -15.36 -0.39 -14.66
CA ASN A 224 -16.55 -0.82 -13.90
C ASN A 224 -16.20 -1.18 -12.45
N VAL A 225 -15.48 -0.28 -11.76
CA VAL A 225 -15.13 -0.39 -10.34
C VAL A 225 -16.03 0.54 -9.54
N LYS A 226 -16.76 -0.01 -8.57
CA LYS A 226 -17.56 0.78 -7.64
C LYS A 226 -16.64 1.48 -6.64
N VAL A 227 -16.80 2.79 -6.46
CA VAL A 227 -16.10 3.56 -5.42
C VAL A 227 -17.00 3.73 -4.20
N VAL A 228 -16.43 3.49 -3.02
CA VAL A 228 -17.08 3.68 -1.72
C VAL A 228 -16.23 4.58 -0.85
N MET A 229 -16.82 5.69 -0.38
CA MET A 229 -16.18 6.61 0.54
C MET A 229 -16.24 6.05 1.96
N ALA A 230 -15.09 5.75 2.53
CA ALA A 230 -14.91 5.14 3.84
C ALA A 230 -14.46 6.19 4.89
N GLY A 231 -15.00 7.39 4.83
CA GLY A 231 -14.70 8.49 5.76
C GLY A 231 -15.21 8.26 7.19
N GLN A 232 -16.07 7.25 7.38
CA GLN A 232 -16.49 6.76 8.70
C GLN A 232 -16.02 5.30 8.88
N PRO A 233 -15.79 4.85 10.12
CA PRO A 233 -15.46 3.46 10.40
C PRO A 233 -16.50 2.50 9.81
N MET A 234 -16.05 1.55 9.00
CA MET A 234 -16.92 0.55 8.37
C MET A 234 -16.21 -0.77 8.14
N VAL A 235 -17.00 -1.84 8.00
CA VAL A 235 -16.49 -3.16 7.62
C VAL A 235 -16.24 -3.21 6.12
N ILE A 236 -15.10 -3.78 5.74
CA ILE A 236 -14.68 -4.02 4.35
C ILE A 236 -14.63 -5.53 4.11
N GLY A 237 -15.43 -6.03 3.16
CA GLY A 237 -15.38 -7.43 2.72
C GLY A 237 -15.50 -8.44 3.85
N ASP A 238 -16.36 -8.18 4.84
CA ASP A 238 -16.74 -9.03 5.97
C ASP A 238 -15.66 -9.32 7.02
N HIS A 239 -14.36 -9.13 6.72
CA HIS A 239 -13.27 -9.49 7.62
C HIS A 239 -12.42 -8.31 8.08
N ALA A 240 -12.20 -7.33 7.22
CA ALA A 240 -11.46 -6.10 7.54
C ALA A 240 -12.40 -4.98 7.99
N PHE A 241 -11.84 -3.96 8.62
CA PHE A 241 -12.52 -2.70 8.85
C PHE A 241 -11.57 -1.52 8.65
N THR A 242 -12.11 -0.33 8.43
CA THR A 242 -11.34 0.91 8.34
C THR A 242 -11.59 1.80 9.55
N THR A 243 -10.58 2.60 9.89
CA THR A 243 -10.69 3.64 10.93
C THR A 243 -11.66 4.75 10.57
N GLY A 244 -12.03 4.89 9.28
CA GLY A 244 -12.53 6.15 8.77
C GLY A 244 -11.46 7.24 8.82
N ALA A 245 -11.84 8.48 8.59
CA ALA A 245 -10.95 9.63 8.70
C ALA A 245 -10.31 9.69 10.09
N ILE A 246 -8.99 9.83 10.15
CA ILE A 246 -8.22 9.77 11.39
C ILE A 246 -8.31 11.11 12.11
N ALA A 247 -8.93 11.12 13.30
CA ALA A 247 -8.98 12.28 14.16
C ALA A 247 -7.58 12.61 14.69
N ARG A 248 -7.21 13.88 14.63
CA ARG A 248 -5.93 14.38 15.12
C ARG A 248 -6.05 14.86 16.55
N SER A 249 -5.29 14.23 17.42
CA SER A 249 -5.25 14.57 18.84
C SER A 249 -3.83 14.42 19.37
N GLY A 250 -3.47 15.23 20.37
CA GLY A 250 -2.14 15.16 20.98
C GLY A 250 -1.10 15.98 20.24
N PHE A 251 0.13 15.47 20.17
CA PHE A 251 1.30 16.21 19.66
C PHE A 251 1.53 16.04 18.16
N GLU A 252 0.97 15.01 17.56
CA GLU A 252 1.20 14.72 16.15
C GLU A 252 0.56 15.76 15.25
N THR A 253 1.34 16.23 14.28
CA THR A 253 0.92 17.21 13.27
C THR A 253 1.17 16.64 11.89
N VAL A 254 0.38 17.08 10.92
CA VAL A 254 0.64 16.76 9.52
C VAL A 254 2.01 17.32 9.12
N GLN A 255 2.86 16.45 8.62
CA GLN A 255 4.13 16.88 8.04
C GLN A 255 3.88 17.35 6.59
N PRO A 256 4.18 18.61 6.24
CA PRO A 256 3.92 19.11 4.90
C PRO A 256 4.76 18.36 3.87
N SER A 257 4.14 17.49 3.10
CA SER A 257 4.82 16.73 2.03
C SER A 257 4.29 17.10 0.65
N ALA A 258 3.08 17.64 0.57
CA ALA A 258 2.38 17.97 -0.66
C ALA A 258 1.48 19.18 -0.50
N GLN A 259 1.04 19.70 -1.63
CA GLN A 259 -0.09 20.63 -1.73
C GLN A 259 -1.22 19.95 -2.52
N ILE A 260 -2.45 20.29 -2.19
CA ILE A 260 -3.65 19.77 -2.84
C ILE A 260 -4.35 20.90 -3.60
N GLU A 261 -4.79 20.63 -4.83
CA GLU A 261 -5.63 21.55 -5.60
C GLU A 261 -7.08 21.11 -5.46
N LEU A 262 -7.91 21.98 -4.92
CA LEU A 262 -9.34 21.75 -4.79
C LEU A 262 -10.06 22.13 -6.09
N GLY A 263 -10.89 21.22 -6.59
CA GLY A 263 -11.64 21.37 -7.83
C GLY A 263 -11.15 20.47 -8.96
N GLU A 264 -11.79 20.63 -10.10
CA GLU A 264 -11.48 19.86 -11.30
C GLU A 264 -10.57 20.64 -12.25
N ARG A 265 -9.72 19.89 -12.94
CA ARG A 265 -8.89 20.32 -14.07
C ARG A 265 -8.97 19.27 -15.17
N ASP A 266 -9.34 19.67 -16.38
CA ASP A 266 -9.45 18.77 -17.54
C ASP A 266 -10.36 17.56 -17.31
N GLY A 267 -11.38 17.74 -16.46
CA GLY A 267 -12.35 16.70 -16.10
C GLY A 267 -11.87 15.67 -15.09
N ALA A 268 -10.70 15.86 -14.48
CA ALA A 268 -10.21 15.09 -13.34
C ALA A 268 -10.04 16.00 -12.12
N GLY A 269 -10.06 15.43 -10.92
CA GLY A 269 -9.93 16.19 -9.68
C GLY A 269 -10.99 15.81 -8.65
N CYS A 270 -11.14 16.66 -7.64
CA CYS A 270 -12.09 16.47 -6.55
C CYS A 270 -13.20 17.51 -6.56
N ASP A 271 -14.37 17.15 -6.03
CA ASP A 271 -15.48 18.07 -5.85
C ASP A 271 -15.25 18.96 -4.61
N PRO A 272 -15.06 20.28 -4.79
CA PRO A 272 -14.79 21.16 -3.66
C PRO A 272 -15.96 21.27 -2.67
N SER A 273 -17.18 20.88 -3.03
CA SER A 273 -18.35 20.92 -2.12
C SER A 273 -18.21 19.99 -0.92
N HIS A 274 -17.30 19.03 -0.97
CA HIS A 274 -16.99 18.10 0.13
C HIS A 274 -16.04 18.68 1.19
N PHE A 275 -15.55 19.91 0.99
CA PHE A 275 -14.64 20.58 1.91
C PHE A 275 -15.32 21.80 2.54
N THR A 276 -14.97 22.10 3.78
CA THR A 276 -15.49 23.27 4.49
C THR A 276 -14.93 24.55 3.89
N PRO A 277 -15.60 25.71 4.08
CA PRO A 277 -15.08 27.01 3.62
C PRO A 277 -13.68 27.34 4.17
N ALA A 278 -13.33 26.87 5.37
CA ALA A 278 -12.01 27.04 5.95
C ALA A 278 -10.94 26.22 5.23
N GLU A 279 -11.29 25.00 4.81
CA GLU A 279 -10.42 24.13 4.01
C GLU A 279 -10.24 24.66 2.59
N GLN A 280 -11.22 25.38 2.05
CA GLN A 280 -11.20 26.02 0.74
C GLN A 280 -10.56 27.41 0.73
N ALA A 281 -9.77 27.78 1.73
CA ALA A 281 -9.16 29.13 1.84
C ALA A 281 -8.23 29.50 0.67
N GLY A 282 -7.95 28.56 -0.24
CA GLY A 282 -7.19 28.77 -1.49
C GLY A 282 -7.48 27.65 -2.48
N LYS A 283 -7.14 27.88 -3.76
CA LYS A 283 -7.26 26.85 -4.79
C LYS A 283 -6.25 25.73 -4.60
N ILE A 284 -5.02 26.09 -4.20
CA ILE A 284 -3.94 25.16 -3.88
C ILE A 284 -3.54 25.43 -2.42
N VAL A 285 -3.72 24.44 -1.58
CA VAL A 285 -3.49 24.51 -0.13
C VAL A 285 -2.57 23.38 0.32
N PRO A 286 -1.90 23.48 1.49
CA PRO A 286 -1.17 22.34 2.06
C PRO A 286 -2.09 21.14 2.20
N ASP A 287 -1.62 19.97 1.73
CA ASP A 287 -2.39 18.72 1.88
C ASP A 287 -2.49 18.38 3.38
N GLN A 288 -3.72 18.27 3.84
CA GLN A 288 -4.01 17.96 5.24
C GLN A 288 -4.39 16.50 5.44
N PHE A 289 -4.50 15.69 4.34
CA PHE A 289 -4.88 14.28 4.43
C PHE A 289 -6.14 14.07 5.26
N TRP A 290 -7.19 14.86 4.99
CA TRP A 290 -8.42 14.89 5.80
C TRP A 290 -9.08 13.53 5.94
N PHE A 291 -8.92 12.69 4.90
CA PHE A 291 -9.57 11.39 4.81
C PHE A 291 -8.58 10.23 4.69
N GLU A 292 -7.31 10.42 5.08
CA GLU A 292 -6.42 9.28 5.25
C GLU A 292 -7.04 8.29 6.24
N HIS A 293 -7.00 7.00 5.92
CA HIS A 293 -7.53 5.94 6.78
C HIS A 293 -6.61 4.72 6.84
N ALA A 294 -6.73 3.95 7.93
CA ALA A 294 -6.03 2.69 8.08
C ALA A 294 -6.97 1.50 7.89
N THR A 295 -6.42 0.40 7.41
CA THR A 295 -7.09 -0.90 7.32
C THR A 295 -6.75 -1.74 8.54
N CYS A 296 -7.75 -2.32 9.19
CA CYS A 296 -7.58 -3.02 10.45
C CYS A 296 -8.22 -4.40 10.44
N PHE A 297 -7.65 -5.30 11.25
CA PHE A 297 -8.22 -6.61 11.55
C PHE A 297 -8.25 -6.83 13.07
N ASN A 298 -9.31 -7.46 13.56
CA ASN A 298 -9.41 -7.91 14.95
C ASN A 298 -9.07 -9.40 14.99
N ILE A 299 -7.88 -9.74 15.44
CA ILE A 299 -7.42 -11.13 15.54
C ILE A 299 -7.94 -11.74 16.84
N LYS A 300 -8.58 -12.90 16.71
CA LYS A 300 -9.10 -13.65 17.84
C LYS A 300 -8.03 -13.81 18.94
N ASP A 301 -8.40 -13.41 20.16
CA ASP A 301 -7.58 -13.49 21.38
C ASP A 301 -6.24 -12.72 21.33
N ARG A 302 -5.98 -11.91 20.26
CA ARG A 302 -4.73 -11.16 20.08
C ARG A 302 -4.94 -9.65 20.07
N GLY A 303 -6.09 -9.17 19.58
CA GLY A 303 -6.38 -7.75 19.40
C GLY A 303 -6.13 -7.26 17.97
N LEU A 304 -5.86 -5.97 17.84
CA LEU A 304 -5.82 -5.28 16.55
C LEU A 304 -4.51 -5.48 15.80
N VAL A 305 -4.61 -5.79 14.51
CA VAL A 305 -3.58 -5.53 13.52
C VAL A 305 -3.99 -4.27 12.76
N VAL A 306 -3.20 -3.21 12.92
CA VAL A 306 -3.43 -1.90 12.31
C VAL A 306 -2.46 -1.71 11.15
N ILE A 307 -2.96 -1.56 9.93
CA ILE A 307 -2.17 -1.37 8.73
C ILE A 307 -2.27 0.09 8.32
N SER A 308 -1.21 0.85 8.59
CA SER A 308 -1.03 2.23 8.15
C SER A 308 -0.24 2.24 6.85
N SER A 309 -0.72 2.91 5.83
CA SER A 309 0.04 2.94 4.58
C SER A 309 1.08 4.06 4.56
N CYS A 310 0.75 5.22 5.10
CA CYS A 310 1.70 6.33 5.18
C CYS A 310 1.73 7.01 6.56
N GLY A 311 0.58 7.20 7.21
CA GLY A 311 0.51 7.78 8.56
C GLY A 311 0.71 9.30 8.57
N HIS A 312 0.24 10.00 7.55
CA HIS A 312 0.30 11.47 7.48
C HIS A 312 -0.49 12.16 8.59
N ALA A 313 -1.59 11.54 9.02
CA ALA A 313 -2.37 12.02 10.16
C ALA A 313 -1.71 11.76 11.52
N GLY A 314 -0.54 11.10 11.54
CA GLY A 314 0.19 10.64 12.70
C GLY A 314 -0.08 9.16 13.02
N ILE A 315 1.00 8.39 13.25
CA ILE A 315 0.86 6.95 13.51
C ILE A 315 0.21 6.65 14.85
N VAL A 316 0.45 7.47 15.87
CA VAL A 316 -0.21 7.33 17.18
C VAL A 316 -1.70 7.66 17.06
N ASN A 317 -2.05 8.71 16.31
CA ASN A 317 -3.44 9.05 15.98
C ASN A 317 -4.12 7.91 15.21
N THR A 318 -3.41 7.29 14.26
CA THR A 318 -3.91 6.14 13.49
C THR A 318 -4.26 4.95 14.39
N VAL A 319 -3.37 4.60 15.31
CA VAL A 319 -3.62 3.50 16.27
C VAL A 319 -4.79 3.84 17.19
N LYS A 320 -4.84 5.06 17.72
CA LYS A 320 -5.97 5.51 18.57
C LYS A 320 -7.30 5.53 17.81
N ALA A 321 -7.28 5.91 16.53
CA ALA A 321 -8.47 5.84 15.68
C ALA A 321 -8.96 4.40 15.50
N ALA A 322 -8.05 3.44 15.31
CA ALA A 322 -8.38 2.03 15.22
C ALA A 322 -8.98 1.49 16.53
N GLN A 323 -8.40 1.87 17.68
CA GLN A 323 -8.95 1.53 19.01
C GLN A 323 -10.35 2.14 19.22
N ALA A 324 -10.53 3.43 18.90
CA ALA A 324 -11.81 4.12 19.03
C ALA A 324 -12.90 3.55 18.12
N ALA A 325 -12.54 3.21 16.87
CA ALA A 325 -13.47 2.63 15.89
C ALA A 325 -13.94 1.23 16.28
N SER A 326 -13.06 0.45 16.93
CA SER A 326 -13.33 -0.95 17.27
C SER A 326 -13.79 -1.19 18.69
N GLY A 327 -13.49 -0.26 19.61
CA GLY A 327 -13.66 -0.48 21.07
C GLY A 327 -12.65 -1.49 21.65
N ILE A 328 -11.55 -1.77 20.95
CA ILE A 328 -10.53 -2.74 21.35
C ILE A 328 -9.23 -2.01 21.68
N ASP A 329 -8.79 -2.08 22.93
CA ASP A 329 -7.56 -1.41 23.39
C ASP A 329 -6.28 -2.18 23.01
N LYS A 330 -6.35 -3.52 22.99
CA LYS A 330 -5.18 -4.36 22.70
C LYS A 330 -4.75 -4.24 21.25
N VAL A 331 -3.50 -3.85 21.04
CA VAL A 331 -2.86 -3.78 19.72
C VAL A 331 -1.86 -4.91 19.57
N HIS A 332 -2.11 -5.82 18.64
CA HIS A 332 -1.20 -6.92 18.34
C HIS A 332 -0.06 -6.45 17.42
N ALA A 333 -0.39 -5.73 16.34
CA ALA A 333 0.65 -5.22 15.45
C ALA A 333 0.28 -3.87 14.83
N VAL A 334 1.30 -3.04 14.58
CA VAL A 334 1.21 -1.85 13.72
C VAL A 334 2.19 -2.03 12.58
N ILE A 335 1.72 -2.02 11.34
CA ILE A 335 2.51 -2.34 10.16
C ILE A 335 2.31 -1.29 9.06
N GLY A 336 3.37 -0.95 8.34
CA GLY A 336 3.35 -0.09 7.16
C GLY A 336 4.15 1.19 7.30
N GLY A 337 3.76 2.23 6.57
CA GLY A 337 4.39 3.55 6.59
C GLY A 337 3.94 4.39 7.78
N PHE A 338 4.88 5.10 8.42
CA PHE A 338 4.63 5.95 9.60
C PHE A 338 5.02 7.41 9.37
N HIS A 339 5.42 7.77 8.16
CA HIS A 339 5.81 9.11 7.68
C HIS A 339 6.76 9.88 8.60
N LEU A 340 7.72 9.19 9.21
CA LEU A 340 8.66 9.78 10.16
C LEU A 340 10.05 10.07 9.57
N ALA A 341 10.29 9.63 8.32
CA ALA A 341 11.57 9.87 7.65
C ALA A 341 11.98 11.36 7.59
N PRO A 342 11.07 12.32 7.30
CA PRO A 342 11.42 13.75 7.26
C PRO A 342 11.41 14.43 8.65
N SER A 343 10.98 13.73 9.70
CA SER A 343 10.76 14.34 11.03
C SER A 343 12.07 14.53 11.80
N PRO A 344 12.17 15.59 12.61
CA PRO A 344 13.32 15.76 13.49
C PRO A 344 13.35 14.71 14.61
N GLU A 345 14.56 14.34 15.07
CA GLU A 345 14.73 13.27 16.06
C GLU A 345 13.89 13.45 17.34
N PRO A 346 13.74 14.66 17.93
CA PRO A 346 12.88 14.84 19.12
C PRO A 346 11.41 14.43 18.88
N TYR A 347 10.88 14.69 17.68
CA TYR A 347 9.52 14.28 17.31
C TYR A 347 9.43 12.75 17.18
N ILE A 348 10.45 12.13 16.57
CA ILE A 348 10.53 10.66 16.44
C ILE A 348 10.58 10.01 17.82
N VAL A 349 11.40 10.54 18.76
CA VAL A 349 11.49 10.04 20.14
C VAL A 349 10.14 10.12 20.84
N GLN A 350 9.43 11.26 20.73
CA GLN A 350 8.09 11.42 21.30
C GLN A 350 7.09 10.42 20.71
N THR A 351 7.19 10.14 19.42
CA THR A 351 6.33 9.13 18.75
C THR A 351 6.65 7.72 19.26
N VAL A 352 7.93 7.38 19.41
CA VAL A 352 8.38 6.09 19.98
C VAL A 352 7.86 5.92 21.40
N ASP A 353 7.96 6.94 22.25
CA ASP A 353 7.47 6.90 23.63
C ASP A 353 5.95 6.71 23.68
N ALA A 354 5.22 7.39 22.80
CA ALA A 354 3.76 7.23 22.71
C ALA A 354 3.35 5.82 22.22
N LEU A 355 4.04 5.26 21.22
CA LEU A 355 3.82 3.88 20.78
C LEU A 355 4.19 2.87 21.86
N LYS A 356 5.28 3.11 22.60
CA LYS A 356 5.67 2.29 23.75
C LYS A 356 4.60 2.31 24.85
N ALA A 357 3.95 3.45 25.08
CA ALA A 357 2.83 3.55 26.03
C ALA A 357 1.57 2.79 25.58
N ILE A 358 1.27 2.75 24.27
CA ILE A 358 0.22 1.89 23.69
C ILE A 358 0.59 0.41 23.85
N ASN A 359 1.87 0.10 23.80
CA ASN A 359 2.43 -1.23 24.01
C ASN A 359 1.94 -2.30 23.00
N PRO A 360 2.06 -2.07 21.68
CA PRO A 360 1.80 -3.11 20.71
C PRO A 360 2.72 -4.33 20.92
N ASP A 361 2.27 -5.51 20.52
CA ASP A 361 3.15 -6.68 20.55
C ASP A 361 4.26 -6.52 19.50
N TYR A 362 3.93 -5.98 18.30
CA TYR A 362 4.88 -5.80 17.20
C TYR A 362 4.71 -4.48 16.46
N LEU A 363 5.83 -3.98 15.93
CA LEU A 363 5.93 -2.89 14.97
C LEU A 363 6.64 -3.38 13.71
N VAL A 364 6.09 -3.07 12.53
CA VAL A 364 6.71 -3.37 11.23
C VAL A 364 6.79 -2.07 10.44
N PRO A 365 7.78 -1.21 10.73
CA PRO A 365 7.93 0.08 10.05
C PRO A 365 8.47 -0.09 8.64
N MET A 366 7.74 0.39 7.65
CA MET A 366 7.99 0.24 6.22
C MET A 366 8.04 1.62 5.54
N HIS A 367 8.36 1.64 4.25
CA HIS A 367 8.18 2.76 3.33
C HIS A 367 8.72 4.08 3.88
N CYS A 368 7.85 5.03 4.23
CA CYS A 368 8.18 6.37 4.71
C CYS A 368 8.47 6.46 6.22
N SER A 369 8.52 5.34 6.96
CA SER A 369 8.82 5.33 8.40
C SER A 369 10.21 5.86 8.73
N GLY A 370 11.19 5.56 7.90
CA GLY A 370 12.57 6.05 8.05
C GLY A 370 13.43 5.23 9.01
N ARG A 371 14.74 5.22 8.73
CA ARG A 371 15.74 4.45 9.50
C ARG A 371 15.93 4.98 10.94
N ALA A 372 15.77 6.29 11.15
CA ALA A 372 15.90 6.89 12.47
C ALA A 372 14.81 6.36 13.41
N PHE A 373 13.56 6.31 12.94
CA PHE A 373 12.46 5.73 13.71
C PHE A 373 12.71 4.26 14.02
N THR A 374 13.04 3.44 13.00
CA THR A 374 13.27 2.00 13.19
C THR A 374 14.35 1.75 14.25
N ARG A 375 15.48 2.46 14.19
CA ARG A 375 16.57 2.34 15.17
C ARG A 375 16.14 2.73 16.58
N LEU A 376 15.44 3.84 16.74
CA LEU A 376 14.98 4.32 18.03
C LEU A 376 13.89 3.42 18.63
N ALA A 377 12.96 2.94 17.81
CA ALA A 377 11.91 2.03 18.23
C ALA A 377 12.47 0.67 18.67
N ASP A 378 13.44 0.12 17.94
CA ASP A 378 14.10 -1.15 18.29
C ASP A 378 14.86 -1.05 19.61
N ALA A 379 15.57 0.06 19.83
CA ALA A 379 16.24 0.33 21.09
C ALA A 379 15.28 0.52 22.29
N ALA A 380 14.12 1.15 22.06
CA ALA A 380 13.13 1.43 23.12
C ALA A 380 12.20 0.23 23.41
N MET A 381 12.00 -0.65 22.42
CA MET A 381 11.10 -1.81 22.47
C MET A 381 11.80 -3.07 21.90
N PRO A 382 12.84 -3.58 22.56
CA PRO A 382 13.65 -4.70 22.06
C PRO A 382 12.78 -5.92 21.73
N GLY A 383 13.02 -6.53 20.55
CA GLY A 383 12.32 -7.72 20.10
C GLY A 383 10.89 -7.48 19.57
N LYS A 384 10.41 -6.24 19.54
CA LYS A 384 9.08 -5.90 19.01
C LYS A 384 9.13 -5.33 17.59
N VAL A 385 10.27 -4.84 17.11
CA VAL A 385 10.41 -4.31 15.76
C VAL A 385 10.82 -5.42 14.81
N LEU A 386 9.96 -5.72 13.85
CA LEU A 386 10.21 -6.74 12.84
C LEU A 386 10.74 -6.08 11.56
N PRO A 387 11.80 -6.63 10.94
CA PRO A 387 12.37 -6.07 9.73
C PRO A 387 11.47 -6.32 8.52
N PRO A 388 11.07 -5.28 7.77
CA PRO A 388 10.34 -5.44 6.53
C PRO A 388 11.27 -5.74 5.36
N SER A 389 10.69 -6.36 4.32
CA SER A 389 11.32 -6.53 3.02
C SER A 389 10.23 -6.78 1.98
N THR A 390 10.36 -6.23 0.78
CA THR A 390 9.47 -6.60 -0.34
C THR A 390 9.46 -8.12 -0.50
N GLY A 391 8.28 -8.72 -0.61
CA GLY A 391 8.09 -10.17 -0.63
C GLY A 391 7.96 -10.84 0.74
N THR A 392 7.99 -10.08 1.85
CA THR A 392 7.72 -10.64 3.18
C THR A 392 6.22 -10.78 3.41
N ARG A 393 5.81 -11.91 3.96
CA ARG A 393 4.45 -12.21 4.41
C ARG A 393 4.45 -12.35 5.92
N PHE A 394 3.85 -11.38 6.60
CA PHE A 394 3.65 -11.40 8.05
C PHE A 394 2.33 -12.06 8.37
N ILE A 395 2.32 -13.12 9.17
CA ILE A 395 1.14 -13.89 9.51
C ILE A 395 0.85 -13.71 10.99
N PHE A 396 -0.27 -13.08 11.28
CA PHE A 396 -0.78 -12.81 12.61
C PHE A 396 -2.00 -13.71 12.89
N GLY A 397 -2.05 -14.32 14.06
CA GLY A 397 -3.03 -15.35 14.40
C GLY A 397 -2.54 -16.77 14.09
N ALA A 398 -3.22 -17.76 14.68
CA ALA A 398 -2.76 -19.16 14.72
C ALA A 398 -2.75 -19.85 13.38
#